data_e86e27f463d06908de6f261138839525
#
_entry.id   e86e27f463d06908de6f261138839525
#
_cell.length_a   1.000
_cell.length_b   1.000
_cell.length_c   1.000
_cell.angle_alpha   90.00
_cell.angle_beta   90.00
_cell.angle_gamma   90.00
#
_symmetry.space_group_name_H-M   'P 1'
#
loop_
_entity.id
_entity.type
_entity.pdbx_description
1 polymer ?
#
loop_
_entity_poly.entity_id
_entity_poly.type
_entity_poly.pdbx_seq_one_letter_code
_entity_poly.pdbx_strand_id
1 'polypeptide(L)'
;FRRACQHHLGRIEDYEIALAMKRTIEDSGKRIEERALDQAVRTIGGFPFMMQLVGYRSWQEAGLKDVVGNEEVEHGVQAAWHDMRTRVLDATFNELSDGDVRFLAAMLDDDGSSRLSDIAERMGVSGNYAAQYRRRLIERGVIGPRGRGKVAFELPGMRDFLSDQVVDF
;
A
#
# COMPACT_ATOMS: atom_id res chain seq x y z
N PHE A 1 2.53 -1.72 -30.11
CA PHE A 1 2.67 -1.78 -28.64
C PHE A 1 2.00 -3.07 -28.16
N ARG A 2 2.81 -4.02 -27.64
CA ARG A 2 2.29 -5.25 -27.01
C ARG A 2 1.52 -4.85 -25.76
N ARG A 3 0.26 -5.33 -25.63
CA ARG A 3 -0.52 -5.21 -24.41
C ARG A 3 0.26 -5.91 -23.30
N ALA A 4 0.77 -5.15 -22.34
CA ALA A 4 1.28 -5.73 -21.10
C ALA A 4 0.10 -6.40 -20.39
N CYS A 5 0.23 -7.69 -20.06
CA CYS A 5 -0.72 -8.33 -19.15
C CYS A 5 -0.51 -7.74 -17.77
N GLN A 6 -1.52 -7.05 -17.26
CA GLN A 6 -1.55 -6.63 -15.88
C GLN A 6 -1.97 -7.83 -15.02
N HIS A 7 -1.06 -8.32 -14.21
CA HIS A 7 -1.37 -9.29 -13.17
C HIS A 7 -1.55 -8.54 -11.85
N HIS A 8 -2.74 -8.61 -11.27
CA HIS A 8 -2.93 -8.19 -9.90
C HIS A 8 -2.29 -9.24 -8.97
N LEU A 9 -1.21 -8.86 -8.34
CA LEU A 9 -0.66 -9.63 -7.22
C LEU A 9 -1.60 -9.45 -6.03
N GLY A 10 -2.25 -10.52 -5.60
CA GLY A 10 -3.06 -10.54 -4.39
C GLY A 10 -2.21 -10.27 -3.13
N ARG A 11 -2.88 -10.16 -1.98
CA ARG A 11 -2.18 -10.13 -0.70
C ARG A 11 -1.49 -11.46 -0.44
N ILE A 12 -0.30 -11.39 0.13
CA ILE A 12 0.49 -12.56 0.57
C ILE A 12 0.08 -12.88 2.00
N GLU A 13 -0.03 -14.16 2.33
CA GLU A 13 -0.32 -14.61 3.69
C GLU A 13 0.89 -14.37 4.62
N ASP A 14 0.63 -14.07 5.89
CA ASP A 14 1.67 -13.70 6.87
C ASP A 14 2.77 -14.77 6.99
N TYR A 15 2.41 -16.05 6.95
CA TYR A 15 3.39 -17.14 7.02
C TYR A 15 4.30 -17.21 5.78
N GLU A 16 3.79 -16.86 4.60
CA GLU A 16 4.57 -16.82 3.36
C GLU A 16 5.54 -15.64 3.38
N ILE A 17 5.11 -14.48 3.91
CA ILE A 17 5.97 -13.32 4.14
C ILE A 17 7.09 -13.69 5.09
N ALA A 18 6.77 -14.30 6.25
CA ALA A 18 7.74 -14.71 7.24
C ALA A 18 8.78 -15.66 6.65
N LEU A 19 8.32 -16.66 5.90
CA LEU A 19 9.19 -17.65 5.25
C LEU A 19 10.10 -16.99 4.21
N ALA A 20 9.55 -16.14 3.34
CA ALA A 20 10.30 -15.46 2.29
C ALA A 20 11.35 -14.51 2.87
N MET A 21 10.99 -13.67 3.86
CA MET A 21 11.91 -12.77 4.51
C MET A 21 13.04 -13.51 5.22
N LYS A 22 12.70 -14.52 6.01
CA LYS A 22 13.69 -15.33 6.73
C LYS A 22 14.70 -15.96 5.77
N ARG A 23 14.22 -16.62 4.72
CA ARG A 23 15.10 -17.23 3.69
C ARG A 23 15.99 -16.19 3.03
N THR A 24 15.43 -15.08 2.57
CA THR A 24 16.22 -14.05 1.86
C THR A 24 17.31 -13.44 2.74
N ILE A 25 17.03 -13.22 4.03
CA ILE A 25 18.01 -12.73 4.99
C ILE A 25 19.07 -13.80 5.29
N GLU A 26 18.66 -15.07 5.47
CA GLU A 26 19.60 -16.19 5.69
C GLU A 26 20.49 -16.45 4.48
N ASP A 27 19.97 -16.38 3.25
CA ASP A 27 20.74 -16.51 2.00
C ASP A 27 21.79 -15.37 1.85
N SER A 28 21.57 -14.22 2.49
CA SER A 28 22.56 -13.13 2.54
C SER A 28 23.67 -13.32 3.59
N GLY A 29 23.65 -14.42 4.34
CA GLY A 29 24.59 -14.73 5.41
C GLY A 29 24.24 -14.11 6.78
N LYS A 30 23.06 -13.50 6.92
CA LYS A 30 22.58 -12.92 8.19
C LYS A 30 21.48 -13.82 8.79
N ARG A 31 21.07 -13.48 10.02
CA ARG A 31 19.90 -14.08 10.68
C ARG A 31 18.93 -12.97 11.05
N ILE A 32 17.64 -13.27 11.17
CA ILE A 32 16.64 -12.36 11.69
C ILE A 32 16.08 -12.92 13.00
N GLU A 33 15.91 -12.07 14.00
CA GLU A 33 15.27 -12.42 15.26
C GLU A 33 13.77 -12.65 15.06
N GLU A 34 13.18 -13.61 15.77
CA GLU A 34 11.74 -13.94 15.61
C GLU A 34 10.83 -12.75 15.89
N ARG A 35 11.10 -11.97 16.96
CA ARG A 35 10.30 -10.78 17.26
C ARG A 35 10.41 -9.71 16.19
N ALA A 36 11.60 -9.52 15.62
CA ALA A 36 11.85 -8.61 14.52
C ALA A 36 11.09 -9.06 13.25
N LEU A 37 11.11 -10.35 12.96
CA LEU A 37 10.36 -10.94 11.86
C LEU A 37 8.86 -10.74 12.03
N ASP A 38 8.30 -11.00 13.20
CA ASP A 38 6.89 -10.77 13.50
C ASP A 38 6.48 -9.30 13.34
N GLN A 39 7.34 -8.37 13.76
CA GLN A 39 7.11 -6.93 13.56
C GLN A 39 7.10 -6.57 12.07
N ALA A 40 8.06 -7.07 11.30
CA ALA A 40 8.13 -6.85 9.86
C ALA A 40 6.88 -7.38 9.16
N VAL A 41 6.47 -8.62 9.45
CA VAL A 41 5.26 -9.26 8.87
C VAL A 41 4.01 -8.41 9.11
N ARG A 42 3.79 -7.98 10.36
CA ARG A 42 2.64 -7.12 10.71
C ARG A 42 2.64 -5.80 9.92
N THR A 43 3.81 -5.19 9.74
CA THR A 43 3.94 -3.92 8.99
C THR A 43 3.70 -4.12 7.50
N ILE A 44 4.18 -5.20 6.93
CA ILE A 44 4.01 -5.55 5.51
C ILE A 44 2.54 -5.75 5.17
N GLY A 45 1.75 -6.37 6.07
CA GLY A 45 0.30 -6.48 5.95
C GLY A 45 -0.18 -7.13 4.65
N GLY A 46 0.59 -8.08 4.12
CA GLY A 46 0.24 -8.81 2.91
C GLY A 46 0.63 -8.11 1.60
N PHE A 47 1.26 -6.94 1.63
CA PHE A 47 1.59 -6.21 0.40
C PHE A 47 2.98 -6.60 -0.15
N PRO A 48 3.06 -7.19 -1.38
CA PRO A 48 4.33 -7.65 -1.95
C PRO A 48 5.39 -6.55 -2.04
N PHE A 49 4.98 -5.34 -2.40
CA PHE A 49 5.91 -4.20 -2.51
C PHE A 49 6.47 -3.79 -1.15
N MET A 50 5.61 -3.73 -0.11
CA MET A 50 6.05 -3.44 1.26
C MET A 50 7.01 -4.52 1.79
N MET A 51 6.80 -5.80 1.42
CA MET A 51 7.72 -6.88 1.78
C MET A 51 9.14 -6.62 1.24
N GLN A 52 9.24 -6.18 -0.01
CA GLN A 52 10.53 -5.83 -0.60
C GLN A 52 11.18 -4.62 0.08
N LEU A 53 10.41 -3.56 0.33
CA LEU A 53 10.92 -2.35 0.98
C LEU A 53 11.37 -2.63 2.41
N VAL A 54 10.52 -3.22 3.24
CA VAL A 54 10.83 -3.52 4.64
C VAL A 54 12.01 -4.49 4.74
N GLY A 55 11.99 -5.56 3.93
CA GLY A 55 13.07 -6.55 3.92
C GLY A 55 14.42 -5.92 3.54
N TYR A 56 14.45 -5.16 2.44
CA TYR A 56 15.67 -4.49 1.98
C TYR A 56 16.18 -3.45 3.00
N ARG A 57 15.30 -2.60 3.52
CA ARG A 57 15.68 -1.56 4.47
C ARG A 57 16.18 -2.13 5.79
N SER A 58 15.48 -3.13 6.35
CA SER A 58 15.93 -3.80 7.60
C SER A 58 17.28 -4.50 7.41
N TRP A 59 17.51 -5.14 6.27
CA TRP A 59 18.81 -5.72 5.92
C TRP A 59 19.90 -4.64 5.80
N GLN A 60 19.59 -3.50 5.19
CA GLN A 60 20.51 -2.38 5.03
C GLN A 60 20.88 -1.76 6.39
N GLU A 61 19.91 -1.58 7.30
CA GLU A 61 20.14 -1.08 8.66
C GLU A 61 21.06 -2.01 9.48
N ALA A 62 20.98 -3.31 9.23
CA ALA A 62 21.89 -4.26 9.88
C ALA A 62 23.38 -4.08 9.49
N GLY A 63 23.66 -3.47 8.34
CA GLY A 63 25.01 -3.17 7.90
C GLY A 63 25.96 -4.37 7.99
N LEU A 64 26.97 -4.29 8.84
CA LEU A 64 27.95 -5.37 9.08
C LEU A 64 27.54 -6.36 10.18
N LYS A 65 26.40 -6.15 10.85
CA LYS A 65 25.90 -7.07 11.88
C LYS A 65 25.44 -8.38 11.22
N ASP A 66 25.67 -9.50 11.90
CA ASP A 66 25.23 -10.83 11.45
C ASP A 66 23.74 -11.09 11.75
N VAL A 67 23.11 -10.21 12.55
CA VAL A 67 21.74 -10.36 13.02
C VAL A 67 20.93 -9.11 12.69
N VAL A 68 19.76 -9.30 12.13
CA VAL A 68 18.71 -8.29 11.94
C VAL A 68 17.80 -8.38 13.17
N GLY A 69 17.94 -7.46 14.09
CA GLY A 69 17.16 -7.39 15.32
C GLY A 69 15.98 -6.43 15.24
N ASN A 70 15.32 -6.20 16.38
CA ASN A 70 14.15 -5.33 16.45
C ASN A 70 14.47 -3.88 16.05
N GLU A 71 15.65 -3.35 16.46
CA GLU A 71 16.07 -1.99 16.14
C GLU A 71 16.24 -1.79 14.63
N GLU A 72 16.91 -2.75 13.95
CA GLU A 72 17.12 -2.71 12.51
C GLU A 72 15.81 -2.81 11.73
N VAL A 73 14.87 -3.62 12.21
CA VAL A 73 13.53 -3.70 11.60
C VAL A 73 12.74 -2.42 11.85
N GLU A 74 12.79 -1.83 13.04
CA GLU A 74 12.10 -0.57 13.34
C GLU A 74 12.58 0.56 12.43
N HIS A 75 13.89 0.77 12.31
CA HIS A 75 14.47 1.76 11.40
C HIS A 75 14.17 1.43 9.93
N GLY A 76 14.27 0.15 9.56
CA GLY A 76 13.95 -0.34 8.23
C GLY A 76 12.49 -0.09 7.84
N VAL A 77 11.56 -0.26 8.77
CA VAL A 77 10.14 0.06 8.60
C VAL A 77 9.92 1.56 8.39
N GLN A 78 10.55 2.40 9.20
CA GLN A 78 10.46 3.86 9.04
C GLN A 78 10.98 4.30 7.66
N ALA A 79 12.13 3.78 7.24
CA ALA A 79 12.70 4.07 5.93
C ALA A 79 11.80 3.54 4.77
N ALA A 80 11.21 2.35 4.94
CA ALA A 80 10.29 1.77 3.97
C ALA A 80 9.01 2.63 3.80
N TRP A 81 8.43 3.12 4.89
CA TRP A 81 7.29 4.04 4.81
C TRP A 81 7.65 5.38 4.19
N HIS A 82 8.85 5.91 4.47
CA HIS A 82 9.35 7.11 3.80
C HIS A 82 9.46 6.91 2.29
N ASP A 83 10.06 5.79 1.83
CA ASP A 83 10.14 5.45 0.42
C ASP A 83 8.74 5.25 -0.21
N MET A 84 7.83 4.58 0.49
CA MET A 84 6.45 4.39 0.03
C MET A 84 5.77 5.75 -0.18
N ARG A 85 5.88 6.66 0.79
CA ARG A 85 5.29 8.00 0.70
C ARG A 85 5.86 8.78 -0.47
N THR A 86 7.18 8.93 -0.53
CA THR A 86 7.83 9.84 -1.48
C THR A 86 7.89 9.30 -2.92
N ARG A 87 8.03 8.00 -3.10
CA ARG A 87 8.21 7.40 -4.44
C ARG A 87 6.94 6.82 -5.04
N VAL A 88 5.97 6.46 -4.22
CA VAL A 88 4.74 5.82 -4.70
C VAL A 88 3.52 6.72 -4.47
N LEU A 89 3.27 7.13 -3.23
CA LEU A 89 2.04 7.87 -2.91
C LEU A 89 2.07 9.28 -3.50
N ASP A 90 3.17 10.05 -3.30
CA ASP A 90 3.33 11.38 -3.88
C ASP A 90 3.27 11.34 -5.42
N ALA A 91 3.99 10.39 -6.05
CA ALA A 91 3.99 10.25 -7.50
C ALA A 91 2.59 9.89 -8.02
N THR A 92 1.90 8.95 -7.36
CA THR A 92 0.54 8.55 -7.73
C THR A 92 -0.42 9.72 -7.58
N PHE A 93 -0.35 10.45 -6.48
CA PHE A 93 -1.23 11.60 -6.20
C PHE A 93 -1.07 12.71 -7.24
N ASN A 94 0.17 13.04 -7.61
CA ASN A 94 0.47 14.07 -8.61
C ASN A 94 -0.06 13.72 -10.03
N GLU A 95 -0.36 12.45 -10.31
CA GLU A 95 -0.96 12.02 -11.57
C GLU A 95 -2.50 12.01 -11.53
N LEU A 96 -3.12 12.21 -10.37
CA LEU A 96 -4.57 12.22 -10.22
C LEU A 96 -5.16 13.54 -10.73
N SER A 97 -6.31 13.47 -11.38
CA SER A 97 -7.12 14.66 -11.67
C SER A 97 -7.88 15.11 -10.42
N ASP A 98 -8.33 16.36 -10.39
CA ASP A 98 -9.17 16.90 -9.30
C ASP A 98 -10.40 16.01 -9.03
N GLY A 99 -11.00 15.44 -10.10
CA GLY A 99 -12.12 14.52 -9.95
C GLY A 99 -11.74 13.18 -9.33
N ASP A 100 -10.53 12.68 -9.59
CA ASP A 100 -10.00 11.48 -8.92
C ASP A 100 -9.77 11.75 -7.44
N VAL A 101 -9.17 12.89 -7.11
CA VAL A 101 -8.94 13.31 -5.73
C VAL A 101 -10.27 13.45 -4.97
N ARG A 102 -11.27 14.12 -5.57
CA ARG A 102 -12.63 14.23 -4.99
C ARG A 102 -13.28 12.87 -4.76
N PHE A 103 -13.10 11.92 -5.68
CA PHE A 103 -13.62 10.56 -5.53
C PHE A 103 -12.94 9.84 -4.34
N LEU A 104 -11.63 9.92 -4.23
CA LEU A 104 -10.88 9.32 -3.15
C LEU A 104 -11.14 10.00 -1.81
N ALA A 105 -11.30 11.33 -1.79
CA ALA A 105 -11.70 12.08 -0.59
C ALA A 105 -13.08 11.63 -0.09
N ALA A 106 -14.04 11.44 -1.00
CA ALA A 106 -15.36 10.92 -0.64
C ALA A 106 -15.34 9.48 -0.05
N MET A 107 -14.26 8.73 -0.25
CA MET A 107 -14.06 7.42 0.37
C MET A 107 -13.52 7.51 1.81
N LEU A 108 -12.97 8.64 2.23
CA LEU A 108 -12.38 8.80 3.57
C LEU A 108 -13.44 8.75 4.68
N ASP A 109 -14.69 9.09 4.36
CA ASP A 109 -15.81 9.07 5.30
C ASP A 109 -16.25 7.65 5.72
N ASP A 110 -15.81 6.62 4.96
CA ASP A 110 -16.20 5.23 5.25
C ASP A 110 -15.01 4.48 5.90
N ASP A 111 -15.31 3.58 6.81
CA ASP A 111 -14.32 2.70 7.37
C ASP A 111 -14.15 1.45 6.49
N GLY A 112 -12.98 1.29 5.89
CA GLY A 112 -12.58 0.12 5.10
C GLY A 112 -13.05 0.13 3.66
N SER A 113 -14.35 0.12 3.36
CA SER A 113 -14.86 0.06 1.99
C SER A 113 -16.06 0.97 1.74
N SER A 114 -16.07 1.66 0.62
CA SER A 114 -17.09 2.63 0.22
C SER A 114 -18.01 2.07 -0.85
N ARG A 115 -19.32 2.37 -0.76
CA ARG A 115 -20.27 2.08 -1.84
C ARG A 115 -20.20 3.16 -2.90
N LEU A 116 -20.27 2.77 -4.17
CA LEU A 116 -20.24 3.73 -5.27
C LEU A 116 -21.39 4.73 -5.23
N SER A 117 -22.57 4.32 -4.73
CA SER A 117 -23.73 5.21 -4.52
C SER A 117 -23.41 6.34 -3.56
N ASP A 118 -22.78 6.01 -2.43
CA ASP A 118 -22.49 6.94 -1.35
C ASP A 118 -21.38 7.92 -1.78
N ILE A 119 -20.37 7.41 -2.52
CA ILE A 119 -19.35 8.25 -3.15
C ILE A 119 -19.98 9.24 -4.15
N ALA A 120 -20.88 8.75 -5.02
CA ALA A 120 -21.54 9.59 -6.02
C ALA A 120 -22.40 10.70 -5.35
N GLU A 121 -23.11 10.38 -4.27
CA GLU A 121 -23.89 11.32 -3.47
C GLU A 121 -22.99 12.40 -2.84
N ARG A 122 -21.90 12.01 -2.17
CA ARG A 122 -20.93 12.95 -1.56
C ARG A 122 -20.26 13.86 -2.59
N MET A 123 -19.99 13.33 -3.77
CA MET A 123 -19.44 14.11 -4.88
C MET A 123 -20.48 15.03 -5.55
N GLY A 124 -21.78 14.84 -5.32
CA GLY A 124 -22.86 15.54 -6.01
C GLY A 124 -22.96 15.21 -7.49
N VAL A 125 -22.64 13.95 -7.90
CA VAL A 125 -22.62 13.52 -9.28
C VAL A 125 -23.52 12.30 -9.52
N SER A 126 -23.83 12.00 -10.80
CA SER A 126 -24.55 10.77 -11.13
C SER A 126 -23.70 9.52 -10.90
N GLY A 127 -24.36 8.39 -10.59
CA GLY A 127 -23.68 7.10 -10.45
C GLY A 127 -22.87 6.68 -11.69
N ASN A 128 -23.35 7.01 -12.90
CA ASN A 128 -22.61 6.76 -14.13
C ASN A 128 -21.34 7.59 -14.22
N TYR A 129 -21.36 8.82 -13.75
CA TYR A 129 -20.19 9.68 -13.72
C TYR A 129 -19.15 9.18 -12.67
N ALA A 130 -19.60 8.84 -11.48
CA ALA A 130 -18.75 8.22 -10.46
C ALA A 130 -18.14 6.88 -10.93
N ALA A 131 -18.88 6.09 -11.73
CA ALA A 131 -18.39 4.83 -12.27
C ALA A 131 -17.18 5.00 -13.22
N GLN A 132 -17.05 6.15 -13.90
CA GLN A 132 -15.88 6.43 -14.75
C GLN A 132 -14.61 6.63 -13.92
N TYR A 133 -14.68 7.38 -12.81
CA TYR A 133 -13.57 7.53 -11.87
C TYR A 133 -13.21 6.18 -11.22
N ARG A 134 -14.23 5.44 -10.76
CA ARG A 134 -14.02 4.09 -10.20
C ARG A 134 -13.21 3.21 -11.13
N ARG A 135 -13.60 3.12 -12.41
CA ARG A 135 -12.90 2.29 -13.40
C ARG A 135 -11.45 2.73 -13.57
N ARG A 136 -11.21 4.02 -13.77
CA ARG A 136 -9.86 4.58 -13.95
C ARG A 136 -8.96 4.36 -12.73
N LEU A 137 -9.47 4.57 -11.53
CA LEU A 137 -8.74 4.38 -10.29
C LEU A 137 -8.43 2.90 -10.01
N ILE A 138 -9.32 1.99 -10.42
CA ILE A 138 -9.05 0.54 -10.39
C ILE A 138 -7.96 0.17 -11.41
N GLU A 139 -8.05 0.67 -12.64
CA GLU A 139 -7.04 0.44 -13.68
C GLU A 139 -5.65 0.93 -13.27
N ARG A 140 -5.58 1.98 -12.46
CA ARG A 140 -4.34 2.51 -11.88
C ARG A 140 -3.88 1.79 -10.60
N GLY A 141 -4.66 0.87 -10.07
CA GLY A 141 -4.34 0.14 -8.83
C GLY A 141 -4.43 0.98 -7.56
N VAL A 142 -5.04 2.17 -7.59
CA VAL A 142 -5.21 3.03 -6.41
C VAL A 142 -6.28 2.48 -5.48
N ILE A 143 -7.36 1.99 -6.07
CA ILE A 143 -8.47 1.31 -5.38
C ILE A 143 -8.75 -0.05 -6.01
N GLY A 144 -9.39 -0.93 -5.25
CA GLY A 144 -9.81 -2.24 -5.72
C GLY A 144 -11.27 -2.56 -5.37
N PRO A 145 -11.89 -3.52 -6.09
CA PRO A 145 -13.25 -3.94 -5.81
C PRO A 145 -13.32 -4.70 -4.48
N ARG A 146 -14.39 -4.47 -3.73
CA ARG A 146 -14.72 -5.18 -2.47
C ARG A 146 -16.17 -5.65 -2.50
N GLY A 147 -16.42 -6.64 -3.37
CA GLY A 147 -17.77 -7.13 -3.62
C GLY A 147 -18.60 -6.22 -4.54
N ARG A 148 -19.92 -6.46 -4.59
CA ARG A 148 -20.79 -5.77 -5.54
C ARG A 148 -20.95 -4.29 -5.18
N GLY A 149 -20.50 -3.41 -6.08
CA GLY A 149 -20.68 -1.96 -5.96
C GLY A 149 -19.83 -1.28 -4.88
N LYS A 150 -18.88 -1.99 -4.28
CA LYS A 150 -17.97 -1.44 -3.28
C LYS A 150 -16.53 -1.39 -3.77
N VAL A 151 -15.77 -0.44 -3.23
CA VAL A 151 -14.33 -0.26 -3.46
C VAL A 151 -13.60 0.03 -2.14
N ALA A 152 -12.31 -0.24 -2.11
CA ALA A 152 -11.42 0.15 -1.02
C ALA A 152 -10.06 0.58 -1.57
N PHE A 153 -9.26 1.25 -0.75
CA PHE A 153 -7.89 1.57 -1.10
C PHE A 153 -7.06 0.29 -1.26
N GLU A 154 -6.25 0.22 -2.32
CA GLU A 154 -5.31 -0.88 -2.58
C GLU A 154 -3.88 -0.50 -2.24
N LEU A 155 -3.49 0.77 -2.41
CA LEU A 155 -2.15 1.21 -2.04
C LEU A 155 -2.02 1.35 -0.52
N PRO A 156 -1.01 0.69 0.10
CA PRO A 156 -0.73 0.84 1.52
C PRO A 156 -0.50 2.32 1.88
N GLY A 157 -1.13 2.78 2.95
CA GLY A 157 -0.97 4.15 3.45
C GLY A 157 -1.66 5.25 2.63
N MET A 158 -2.33 4.92 1.51
CA MET A 158 -2.98 5.92 0.65
C MET A 158 -4.11 6.67 1.37
N ARG A 159 -4.84 5.98 2.26
CA ARG A 159 -5.90 6.60 3.06
C ARG A 159 -5.34 7.70 3.98
N ASP A 160 -4.31 7.36 4.75
CA ASP A 160 -3.70 8.30 5.71
C ASP A 160 -3.01 9.45 4.97
N PHE A 161 -2.32 9.12 3.87
CA PHE A 161 -1.71 10.10 2.99
C PHE A 161 -2.72 11.13 2.47
N LEU A 162 -3.88 10.67 1.97
CA LEU A 162 -4.94 11.56 1.48
C LEU A 162 -5.57 12.38 2.61
N SER A 163 -5.75 11.80 3.78
CA SER A 163 -6.26 12.53 4.94
C SER A 163 -5.37 13.72 5.29
N ASP A 164 -4.04 13.56 5.23
CA ASP A 164 -3.07 14.64 5.44
C ASP A 164 -3.19 15.73 4.35
N GLN A 165 -3.43 15.34 3.09
CA GLN A 165 -3.51 16.28 1.96
C GLN A 165 -4.84 17.04 1.93
N VAL A 166 -5.94 16.41 2.32
CA VAL A 166 -7.30 16.99 2.23
C VAL A 166 -7.58 17.99 3.36
N VAL A 167 -6.84 17.95 4.47
CA VAL A 167 -6.93 18.97 5.55
C VAL A 167 -6.42 20.34 5.09
N ASP A 168 -5.63 20.40 4.02
CA ASP A 168 -5.07 21.64 3.45
C ASP A 168 -5.92 22.21 2.28
N PHE A 169 -7.11 21.62 1.98
CA PHE A 169 -8.09 22.09 1.02
C PHE A 169 -9.38 22.54 1.72
#